data_3daf113c508ec34c4b02ef23b0b4b73d
#
_entry.id   3daf113c508ec34c4b02ef23b0b4b73d
#
_cell.length_a   1.000
_cell.length_b   1.000
_cell.length_c   1.000
_cell.angle_alpha   90.00
_cell.angle_beta   90.00
_cell.angle_gamma   90.00
#
_symmetry.space_group_name_H-M   'P 1'
#
loop_
_entity.id
_entity.type
_entity.pdbx_description
1 polymer ?
#
loop_
_entity_poly.entity_id
_entity_poly.type
_entity_poly.pdbx_seq_one_letter_code
_entity_poly.pdbx_strand_id
1 'polypeptide(L)' 'DKMNYKEYYERSLKLVDKGGLIIIDNVLWHGEVADKDNLDKYTVNIREFNSYVSNDKRVEQIIVPLGDGMTVCRVL' A
#
# COMPACT_ATOMS: atom_id res chain seq x y z
N ASP A 1 -15.68 3.23 -7.86
CA ASP A 1 -14.80 4.36 -7.76
C ASP A 1 -13.36 3.94 -7.54
N LYS A 2 -12.50 4.69 -8.11
CA LYS A 2 -11.09 4.40 -7.98
C LYS A 2 -10.60 4.88 -6.66
N MET A 3 -10.17 3.97 -5.85
CA MET A 3 -9.66 4.34 -4.56
C MET A 3 -8.35 5.11 -4.72
N ASN A 4 -8.25 6.22 -4.05
CA ASN A 4 -7.00 6.91 -3.90
C ASN A 4 -6.30 6.29 -2.69
N TYR A 5 -5.35 5.40 -2.94
CA TYR A 5 -4.67 4.67 -1.89
C TYR A 5 -3.97 5.60 -0.90
N LYS A 6 -3.34 6.66 -1.39
CA LYS A 6 -2.65 7.59 -0.50
C LYS A 6 -3.62 8.29 0.43
N GLU A 7 -4.76 8.70 -0.08
CA GLU A 7 -5.76 9.40 0.72
C GLU A 7 -6.33 8.47 1.79
N TYR A 8 -6.67 7.24 1.40
CA TYR A 8 -7.16 6.25 2.33
C TYR A 8 -6.14 5.99 3.45
N TYR A 9 -4.88 5.82 3.05
CA TYR A 9 -3.79 5.55 3.98
C TYR A 9 -3.62 6.72 4.97
N GLU A 10 -3.61 7.95 4.47
CA GLU A 10 -3.44 9.11 5.34
C GLU A 10 -4.59 9.27 6.32
N ARG A 11 -5.82 9.01 5.86
CA ARG A 11 -6.98 9.05 6.74
C ARG A 11 -6.90 7.96 7.81
N SER A 12 -6.45 6.78 7.43
CA SER A 12 -6.31 5.67 8.36
C SER A 12 -5.27 5.98 9.43
N LEU A 13 -4.18 6.63 9.06
CA LEU A 13 -3.16 7.03 10.02
C LEU A 13 -3.69 7.96 11.10
N LYS A 14 -4.68 8.78 10.76
CA LYS A 14 -5.29 9.70 11.72
C LYS A 14 -6.20 8.99 12.71
N LEU A 15 -6.71 7.81 12.34
CA LEU A 15 -7.70 7.09 13.14
C LEU A 15 -7.09 5.97 13.97
N VAL A 16 -5.92 5.47 13.58
CA VAL A 16 -5.30 4.30 14.21
C VAL A 16 -4.28 4.76 15.24
N ASP A 17 -4.39 4.21 16.43
CA ASP A 17 -3.46 4.52 17.51
C ASP A 17 -2.11 3.83 17.29
N LYS A 18 -1.11 4.26 18.05
CA LYS A 18 0.20 3.61 18.04
C LYS A 18 0.05 2.12 18.28
N GLY A 19 0.75 1.33 17.50
CA GLY A 19 0.68 -0.12 17.56
C GLY A 19 -0.46 -0.72 16.79
N GLY A 20 -1.40 0.10 16.29
CA GLY A 20 -2.49 -0.37 15.47
C GLY A 20 -2.04 -0.74 14.06
N LEU A 21 -2.88 -1.46 13.36
CA LEU A 21 -2.56 -1.98 12.04
C LEU A 21 -3.45 -1.35 10.97
N ILE A 22 -2.86 -1.06 9.83
CA ILE A 22 -3.58 -0.66 8.62
C ILE A 22 -3.29 -1.72 7.58
N ILE A 23 -4.35 -2.32 7.02
CA ILE A 23 -4.22 -3.41 6.05
C ILE A 23 -4.79 -2.95 4.72
N ILE A 24 -4.00 -3.07 3.66
CA ILE A 24 -4.38 -2.63 2.32
C ILE A 24 -4.16 -3.78 1.34
N ASP A 25 -5.23 -4.16 0.63
CA ASP A 25 -5.20 -5.25 -0.32
C ASP A 25 -4.75 -4.79 -1.70
N ASN A 26 -4.44 -5.78 -2.54
CA ASN A 26 -4.19 -5.64 -3.98
C ASN A 26 -2.94 -4.85 -4.31
N VAL A 27 -1.97 -4.82 -3.39
CA VAL A 27 -0.76 -4.01 -3.59
C VAL A 27 0.21 -4.63 -4.60
N LEU A 28 0.07 -5.92 -4.92
CA LEU A 28 0.89 -6.58 -5.95
C LEU A 28 0.20 -6.64 -7.30
N TRP A 29 -1.12 -6.43 -7.33
CA TRP A 29 -1.91 -6.33 -8.55
C TRP A 29 -1.61 -7.48 -9.52
N HIS A 30 -1.85 -8.72 -9.06
CA HIS A 30 -1.59 -9.94 -9.84
C HIS A 30 -0.14 -10.05 -10.33
N GLY A 31 0.79 -9.44 -9.63
CA GLY A 31 2.19 -9.47 -10.01
C GLY A 31 2.60 -8.42 -11.00
N GLU A 32 1.67 -7.63 -11.53
CA GLU A 32 1.98 -6.61 -12.53
C GLU A 32 2.86 -5.49 -11.99
N VAL A 33 2.82 -5.27 -10.67
CA VAL A 33 3.65 -4.25 -10.03
C VAL A 33 5.14 -4.56 -10.21
N ALA A 34 5.49 -5.84 -10.32
CA ALA A 34 6.89 -6.25 -10.50
C ALA A 34 7.37 -6.07 -11.96
N ASP A 35 6.45 -5.90 -12.91
CA ASP A 35 6.81 -5.69 -14.30
C ASP A 35 7.05 -4.21 -14.55
N LYS A 36 8.31 -3.82 -14.65
CA LYS A 36 8.70 -2.43 -14.79
C LYS A 36 8.25 -1.81 -16.10
N ASP A 37 7.95 -2.64 -17.10
CA ASP A 37 7.50 -2.15 -18.40
C ASP A 37 5.98 -1.95 -18.44
N ASN A 38 5.27 -2.39 -17.40
CA ASN A 38 3.83 -2.20 -17.34
C ASN A 38 3.53 -0.76 -16.93
N LEU A 39 2.97 -0.02 -17.87
CA LEU A 39 2.62 1.39 -17.66
C LEU A 39 1.11 1.60 -17.49
N ASP A 40 0.38 0.52 -17.21
CA ASP A 40 -1.03 0.63 -16.89
C ASP A 40 -1.22 1.62 -15.73
N LYS A 41 -2.21 2.47 -15.85
CA LYS A 41 -2.42 3.55 -14.89
C LYS A 41 -2.59 3.03 -13.44
N TYR A 42 -3.32 1.95 -13.29
CA TYR A 42 -3.52 1.36 -11.95
C TYR A 42 -2.24 0.79 -11.41
N THR A 43 -1.49 0.09 -12.26
CA THR A 43 -0.23 -0.52 -11.87
C THR A 43 0.75 0.55 -11.43
N VAL A 44 0.82 1.66 -12.17
CA VAL A 44 1.71 2.77 -11.81
C VAL A 44 1.28 3.38 -10.48
N ASN A 45 -0.01 3.60 -10.28
CA ASN A 45 -0.52 4.18 -9.04
C ASN A 45 -0.22 3.29 -7.82
N ILE A 46 -0.39 1.99 -7.96
CA ILE A 46 -0.12 1.06 -6.88
C ILE A 46 1.38 1.02 -6.59
N ARG A 47 2.19 1.05 -7.62
CA ARG A 47 3.65 1.06 -7.47
C ARG A 47 4.11 2.31 -6.73
N GLU A 48 3.55 3.46 -7.10
CA GLU A 48 3.85 4.72 -6.41
C GLU A 48 3.41 4.68 -4.97
N PHE A 49 2.23 4.12 -4.70
CA PHE A 49 1.73 3.99 -3.35
C PHE A 49 2.65 3.10 -2.51
N ASN A 50 3.07 1.96 -3.06
CA ASN A 50 3.94 1.05 -2.34
C ASN A 50 5.26 1.74 -1.97
N SER A 51 5.80 2.54 -2.89
CA SER A 51 7.01 3.30 -2.63
C SER A 51 6.78 4.36 -1.55
N TYR A 52 5.63 5.03 -1.60
CA TYR A 52 5.28 6.04 -0.62
C TYR A 52 5.25 5.46 0.79
N VAL A 53 4.61 4.29 0.95
CA VAL A 53 4.51 3.66 2.25
C VAL A 53 5.86 3.13 2.72
N SER A 54 6.65 2.55 1.81
CA SER A 54 7.94 1.98 2.21
C SER A 54 8.93 3.04 2.68
N ASN A 55 8.73 4.29 2.29
CA ASN A 55 9.56 5.40 2.73
C ASN A 55 8.97 6.16 3.91
N ASP A 56 7.81 5.73 4.41
CA ASP A 56 7.14 6.44 5.49
C ASP A 56 7.64 5.94 6.84
N LYS A 57 8.23 6.83 7.60
CA LYS A 57 8.82 6.50 8.90
C LYS A 57 7.79 6.45 10.03
N ARG A 58 6.54 6.77 9.73
CA ARG A 58 5.47 6.71 10.73
C ARG A 58 4.95 5.28 10.92
N VAL A 59 5.29 4.38 10.02
CA VAL A 59 4.81 3.00 10.05
C VAL A 59 5.95 2.03 9.78
N GLU A 60 5.71 0.78 10.18
CA GLU A 60 6.53 -0.35 9.81
C GLU A 60 5.71 -1.19 8.84
N GLN A 61 6.23 -1.43 7.65
CA GLN A 61 5.50 -2.07 6.58
C GLN A 61 5.96 -3.51 6.35
N ILE A 62 4.99 -4.40 6.15
CA ILE A 62 5.23 -5.77 5.72
C ILE A 62 4.29 -6.04 4.56
N ILE A 63 4.82 -6.60 3.46
CA ILE A 63 3.99 -7.01 2.33
C ILE A 63 3.80 -8.52 2.42
N VAL A 64 2.54 -8.95 2.42
CA VAL A 64 2.16 -10.36 2.48
C VAL A 64 1.70 -10.79 1.10
N PRO A 65 2.39 -11.74 0.45
CA PRO A 65 2.09 -12.13 -0.93
C PRO A 65 0.98 -13.17 -1.01
N LEU A 66 -0.20 -12.83 -0.49
CA LEU A 66 -1.38 -13.66 -0.58
C LEU A 66 -2.35 -13.01 -1.57
N GLY A 67 -2.88 -13.81 -2.51
CA GLY A 67 -3.78 -13.29 -3.53
C GLY A 67 -3.07 -12.20 -4.34
N ASP A 68 -3.68 -11.01 -4.40
CA ASP A 68 -3.11 -9.86 -5.11
C ASP A 68 -2.13 -9.07 -4.26
N GLY A 69 -1.74 -9.63 -3.14
CA GLY A 69 -0.82 -8.98 -2.21
C GLY A 69 -1.54 -8.08 -1.23
N MET A 70 -0.96 -7.98 -0.04
CA MET A 70 -1.52 -7.19 1.03
C MET A 70 -0.38 -6.48 1.74
N THR A 71 -0.52 -5.20 1.99
CA THR A 71 0.44 -4.52 2.85
C THR A 71 -0.16 -4.34 4.24
N VAL A 72 0.66 -4.62 5.24
CA VAL A 72 0.28 -4.44 6.64
C VAL A 72 1.22 -3.38 7.22
N CYS A 73 0.65 -2.31 7.71
CA CYS A 73 1.41 -1.22 8.29
C CYS A 73 1.11 -1.14 9.78
N ARG A 74 2.13 -1.21 10.60
CA ARG A 74 1.98 -1.00 12.03
C ARG A 74 2.37 0.43 12.35
N VAL A 75 1.46 1.16 12.99
CA VAL A 75 1.70 2.56 13.34
C VAL A 75 2.69 2.62 14.50
N LEU A 76 3.76 3.36 14.29
CA LEU A 76 4.85 3.45 15.28
C LEU A 76 4.60 4.54 16.33
#